data_1be93f995f4dd8661086093d6b0256df
#
_entry.id   1be93f995f4dd8661086093d6b0256df
#
_cell.length_a   1.000
_cell.length_b   1.000
_cell.length_c   1.000
_cell.angle_alpha   90.00
_cell.angle_beta   90.00
_cell.angle_gamma   90.00
#
_symmetry.space_group_name_H-M   'P 1'
#
loop_
_entity.id
_entity.type
_entity.pdbx_description
1 polymer ?
#
loop_
_entity_poly.entity_id
_entity_poly.type
_entity_poly.pdbx_seq_one_letter_code
_entity_poly.pdbx_strand_id
1 'polypeptide(L)'
;MANNNTVKKKKVKMSTGDKVFTVINTVIMILVCIAIVYPLYYVLLASFTDPVVVSSGKILLYPEAWYTNGYETTLKYQPLWTGYANTIKYTVLGTLISLVCTIPAGYALSRYDMVGRKPIMFLFTFTMFFSGGMIPMYLTVQQLHIYNTTWAMVLPVAVSAYNLIVCRSFFESGIPVELLEAAKIDGCSDFGFFFKIAIPLSKTIIAVMCLFYATAMWNQFFNALMFLQDDSKMPLQVVLRNLVLMNQSNQMGSSASEMVTKQKLAEQLKYCVVVVSAFPLLCVYPFLQKYFAKGVTIGAVKG
;
A
#
# COMPACT_ATOMS: atom_id res chain seq x y z
N MET A 1 16.39 -10.92 -50.31
CA MET A 1 16.10 -12.23 -49.67
C MET A 1 16.75 -12.25 -48.31
N ALA A 2 16.01 -11.92 -47.24
CA ALA A 2 16.53 -11.87 -45.89
C ALA A 2 16.28 -13.26 -45.24
N ASN A 3 17.37 -13.91 -44.87
CA ASN A 3 17.38 -15.26 -44.31
C ASN A 3 17.03 -15.18 -42.80
N ASN A 4 15.78 -15.52 -42.47
CA ASN A 4 15.26 -15.58 -41.09
C ASN A 4 15.75 -16.86 -40.40
N ASN A 5 17.00 -16.85 -39.90
CA ASN A 5 17.51 -17.91 -39.04
C ASN A 5 16.89 -17.79 -37.64
N THR A 6 15.72 -18.40 -37.46
CA THR A 6 15.14 -18.64 -36.12
C THR A 6 16.04 -19.64 -35.38
N VAL A 7 16.90 -19.14 -34.49
CA VAL A 7 17.69 -19.96 -33.57
C VAL A 7 16.73 -20.72 -32.66
N LYS A 8 16.48 -22.01 -32.97
CA LYS A 8 15.76 -22.93 -32.11
C LYS A 8 16.53 -23.06 -30.78
N LYS A 9 15.97 -22.44 -29.69
CA LYS A 9 16.50 -22.64 -28.33
C LYS A 9 16.50 -24.14 -28.02
N LYS A 10 17.68 -24.77 -28.01
CA LYS A 10 17.87 -26.17 -27.54
C LYS A 10 17.36 -26.24 -26.11
N LYS A 11 16.30 -27.00 -25.84
CA LYS A 11 15.88 -27.35 -24.47
C LYS A 11 17.01 -28.13 -23.81
N VAL A 12 17.73 -27.54 -22.89
CA VAL A 12 18.73 -28.21 -22.07
C VAL A 12 17.98 -29.27 -21.26
N LYS A 13 18.42 -30.53 -21.39
CA LYS A 13 17.86 -31.64 -20.59
C LYS A 13 18.25 -31.43 -19.13
N MET A 14 17.25 -31.19 -18.26
CA MET A 14 17.50 -31.07 -16.82
C MET A 14 18.07 -32.35 -16.26
N SER A 15 19.13 -32.25 -15.45
CA SER A 15 19.71 -33.37 -14.67
C SER A 15 18.61 -33.90 -13.71
N THR A 16 18.81 -35.16 -13.27
CA THR A 16 17.92 -35.78 -12.26
C THR A 16 17.93 -34.94 -10.96
N GLY A 17 19.11 -34.43 -10.54
CA GLY A 17 19.23 -33.53 -9.39
C GLY A 17 18.41 -32.21 -9.57
N ASP A 18 18.46 -31.60 -10.76
CA ASP A 18 17.70 -30.38 -11.04
C ASP A 18 16.18 -30.65 -11.00
N LYS A 19 15.74 -31.81 -11.44
CA LYS A 19 14.32 -32.20 -11.37
C LYS A 19 13.86 -32.36 -9.93
N VAL A 20 14.64 -33.07 -9.09
CA VAL A 20 14.34 -33.24 -7.66
C VAL A 20 14.31 -31.88 -6.96
N PHE A 21 15.32 -31.05 -7.18
CA PHE A 21 15.34 -29.68 -6.64
C PHE A 21 14.11 -28.87 -7.05
N THR A 22 13.75 -28.89 -8.34
CA THR A 22 12.57 -28.17 -8.85
C THR A 22 11.28 -28.66 -8.20
N VAL A 23 11.11 -29.98 -8.03
CA VAL A 23 9.92 -30.55 -7.37
C VAL A 23 9.86 -30.11 -5.90
N ILE A 24 10.96 -30.24 -5.14
CA ILE A 24 11.01 -29.83 -3.73
C ILE A 24 10.69 -28.33 -3.61
N ASN A 25 11.34 -27.49 -4.40
CA ASN A 25 11.10 -26.05 -4.39
C ASN A 25 9.64 -25.71 -4.73
N THR A 26 9.06 -26.38 -5.74
CA THR A 26 7.66 -26.19 -6.12
C THR A 26 6.71 -26.58 -4.99
N VAL A 27 6.95 -27.70 -4.31
CA VAL A 27 6.13 -28.13 -3.16
C VAL A 27 6.23 -27.11 -2.02
N ILE A 28 7.44 -26.67 -1.68
CA ILE A 28 7.62 -25.61 -0.65
C ILE A 28 6.86 -24.35 -1.02
N MET A 29 6.95 -23.88 -2.27
CA MET A 29 6.25 -22.69 -2.73
C MET A 29 4.74 -22.85 -2.68
N ILE A 30 4.20 -24.03 -3.03
CA ILE A 30 2.77 -24.32 -2.89
C ILE A 30 2.33 -24.27 -1.43
N LEU A 31 3.08 -24.88 -0.52
CA LEU A 31 2.77 -24.84 0.91
C LEU A 31 2.78 -23.42 1.46
N VAL A 32 3.76 -22.62 1.08
CA VAL A 32 3.84 -21.19 1.44
C VAL A 32 2.63 -20.42 0.88
N CYS A 33 2.27 -20.65 -0.39
CA CYS A 33 1.09 -20.03 -0.98
C CYS A 33 -0.20 -20.40 -0.23
N ILE A 34 -0.39 -21.67 0.11
CA ILE A 34 -1.56 -22.12 0.89
C ILE A 34 -1.57 -21.44 2.26
N ALA A 35 -0.44 -21.41 2.97
CA ALA A 35 -0.33 -20.79 4.28
C ALA A 35 -0.67 -19.28 4.27
N ILE A 36 -0.35 -18.56 3.18
CA ILE A 36 -0.65 -17.13 3.02
C ILE A 36 -2.09 -16.91 2.55
N VAL A 37 -2.57 -17.71 1.60
CA VAL A 37 -3.89 -17.51 0.98
C VAL A 37 -5.03 -17.97 1.91
N TYR A 38 -4.80 -19.05 2.69
CA TYR A 38 -5.85 -19.62 3.54
C TYR A 38 -6.43 -18.61 4.56
N PRO A 39 -5.65 -17.83 5.33
CA PRO A 39 -6.22 -16.82 6.23
C PRO A 39 -7.09 -15.77 5.52
N LEU A 40 -6.70 -15.34 4.32
CA LEU A 40 -7.48 -14.38 3.53
C LEU A 40 -8.78 -15.01 3.02
N TYR A 41 -8.70 -16.25 2.54
CA TYR A 41 -9.84 -17.03 2.13
C TYR A 41 -10.80 -17.29 3.30
N TYR A 42 -10.25 -17.61 4.48
CA TYR A 42 -11.04 -17.79 5.72
C TYR A 42 -11.82 -16.52 6.08
N VAL A 43 -11.19 -15.36 6.06
CA VAL A 43 -11.87 -14.07 6.33
C VAL A 43 -13.02 -13.84 5.35
N LEU A 44 -12.81 -14.14 4.08
CA LEU A 44 -13.85 -14.02 3.05
C LEU A 44 -15.02 -14.99 3.34
N LEU A 45 -14.75 -16.25 3.65
CA LEU A 45 -15.79 -17.22 3.98
C LEU A 45 -16.53 -16.86 5.28
N ALA A 46 -15.80 -16.47 6.32
CA ALA A 46 -16.35 -16.08 7.60
C ALA A 46 -17.29 -14.87 7.49
N SER A 47 -17.04 -13.97 6.52
CA SER A 47 -17.91 -12.81 6.28
C SER A 47 -19.31 -13.20 5.73
N PHE A 48 -19.46 -14.40 5.16
CA PHE A 48 -20.73 -14.91 4.61
C PHE A 48 -21.33 -16.08 5.43
N THR A 49 -20.60 -16.60 6.42
CA THR A 49 -21.01 -17.77 7.24
C THR A 49 -21.69 -17.32 8.53
N ASP A 50 -22.64 -18.12 9.07
CA ASP A 50 -23.23 -17.85 10.37
C ASP A 50 -22.12 -17.76 11.45
N PRO A 51 -22.06 -16.66 12.21
CA PRO A 51 -21.05 -16.43 13.22
C PRO A 51 -20.92 -17.53 14.27
N VAL A 52 -21.99 -18.28 14.54
CA VAL A 52 -21.95 -19.45 15.49
C VAL A 52 -21.04 -20.55 14.93
N VAL A 53 -21.10 -20.79 13.62
CA VAL A 53 -20.22 -21.77 12.96
C VAL A 53 -18.78 -21.29 12.98
N VAL A 54 -18.56 -20.02 12.68
CA VAL A 54 -17.21 -19.39 12.70
C VAL A 54 -16.61 -19.47 14.11
N SER A 55 -17.37 -19.12 15.15
CA SER A 55 -16.90 -19.12 16.55
C SER A 55 -16.66 -20.53 17.10
N SER A 56 -17.25 -21.57 16.51
CA SER A 56 -16.98 -22.97 16.89
C SER A 56 -15.57 -23.45 16.52
N GLY A 57 -14.78 -22.65 15.82
CA GLY A 57 -13.40 -22.99 15.44
C GLY A 57 -13.29 -24.06 14.34
N LYS A 58 -14.35 -24.34 13.61
CA LYS A 58 -14.31 -25.25 12.47
C LYS A 58 -13.46 -24.68 11.34
N ILE A 59 -12.75 -25.57 10.64
CA ILE A 59 -12.04 -25.21 9.40
C ILE A 59 -13.07 -24.97 8.31
N LEU A 60 -13.17 -23.72 7.84
CA LEU A 60 -14.09 -23.34 6.78
C LEU A 60 -13.45 -23.59 5.42
N LEU A 61 -14.04 -24.47 4.64
CA LEU A 61 -13.69 -24.69 3.23
C LEU A 61 -14.77 -24.12 2.27
N TYR A 62 -15.98 -23.95 2.75
CA TYR A 62 -17.11 -23.34 2.07
C TYR A 62 -18.03 -22.66 3.08
N PRO A 63 -18.90 -21.69 2.70
CA PRO A 63 -19.82 -21.05 3.62
C PRO A 63 -20.88 -22.04 4.10
N GLU A 64 -20.97 -22.23 5.41
CA GLU A 64 -22.06 -22.96 6.04
C GLU A 64 -23.11 -21.96 6.55
N ALA A 65 -24.41 -22.20 6.25
CA ALA A 65 -25.50 -21.33 6.66
C ALA A 65 -25.26 -19.84 6.32
N TRP A 66 -25.59 -19.45 5.09
CA TRP A 66 -25.39 -18.07 4.59
C TRP A 66 -26.00 -17.02 5.52
N TYR A 67 -25.20 -16.06 5.95
CA TYR A 67 -25.60 -14.97 6.81
C TYR A 67 -24.98 -13.67 6.30
N THR A 68 -25.82 -12.76 5.78
CA THR A 68 -25.37 -11.54 5.10
C THR A 68 -25.70 -10.25 5.84
N ASN A 69 -26.33 -10.34 7.03
CA ASN A 69 -26.79 -9.19 7.80
C ASN A 69 -25.67 -8.20 8.14
N GLY A 70 -24.43 -8.68 8.30
CA GLY A 70 -23.25 -7.84 8.49
C GLY A 70 -22.96 -6.91 7.32
N TYR A 71 -23.11 -7.39 6.09
CA TYR A 71 -22.96 -6.56 4.89
C TYR A 71 -24.08 -5.53 4.77
N GLU A 72 -25.33 -5.95 5.01
CA GLU A 72 -26.48 -5.05 4.97
C GLU A 72 -26.33 -3.92 6.00
N THR A 73 -25.94 -4.24 7.23
CA THR A 73 -25.67 -3.26 8.29
C THR A 73 -24.51 -2.34 7.91
N THR A 74 -23.41 -2.89 7.38
CA THR A 74 -22.24 -2.10 6.98
C THR A 74 -22.58 -1.13 5.85
N LEU A 75 -23.28 -1.58 4.81
CA LEU A 75 -23.61 -0.76 3.64
C LEU A 75 -24.68 0.29 3.93
N LYS A 76 -25.60 0.04 4.88
CA LYS A 76 -26.60 1.02 5.33
C LYS A 76 -26.02 2.08 6.27
N TYR A 77 -24.82 1.85 6.81
CA TYR A 77 -24.17 2.78 7.72
C TYR A 77 -23.66 4.02 6.99
N GLN A 78 -24.39 5.12 7.09
CA GLN A 78 -24.11 6.36 6.37
C GLN A 78 -22.68 6.89 6.53
N PRO A 79 -22.03 6.85 7.73
CA PRO A 79 -20.64 7.28 7.87
C PRO A 79 -19.64 6.48 7.05
N LEU A 80 -19.98 5.24 6.61
CA LEU A 80 -19.14 4.45 5.72
C LEU A 80 -18.80 5.21 4.43
N TRP A 81 -19.80 5.77 3.79
CA TRP A 81 -19.66 6.47 2.51
C TRP A 81 -18.86 7.77 2.65
N THR A 82 -19.08 8.50 3.75
CA THR A 82 -18.27 9.66 4.11
C THR A 82 -16.81 9.25 4.34
N GLY A 83 -16.59 8.15 5.06
CA GLY A 83 -15.26 7.58 5.30
C GLY A 83 -14.55 7.17 4.01
N TYR A 84 -15.26 6.56 3.05
CA TYR A 84 -14.72 6.27 1.71
C TYR A 84 -14.30 7.55 0.99
N ALA A 85 -15.18 8.55 0.93
CA ALA A 85 -14.89 9.82 0.26
C ALA A 85 -13.65 10.51 0.86
N ASN A 86 -13.56 10.54 2.20
CA ASN A 86 -12.39 11.09 2.90
C ASN A 86 -11.12 10.30 2.61
N THR A 87 -11.17 8.95 2.66
CA THR A 87 -10.01 8.10 2.38
C THR A 87 -9.53 8.29 0.95
N ILE A 88 -10.42 8.31 -0.03
CA ILE A 88 -10.06 8.59 -1.43
C ILE A 88 -9.42 9.97 -1.55
N LYS A 89 -10.01 11.00 -0.94
CA LYS A 89 -9.48 12.37 -0.92
C LYS A 89 -8.07 12.41 -0.33
N TYR A 90 -7.84 11.80 0.84
CA TYR A 90 -6.52 11.79 1.49
C TYR A 90 -5.52 10.98 0.69
N THR A 91 -5.93 9.84 0.12
CA THR A 91 -5.07 9.00 -0.71
C THR A 91 -4.63 9.73 -1.98
N VAL A 92 -5.55 10.35 -2.71
CA VAL A 92 -5.22 11.07 -3.94
C VAL A 92 -4.34 12.28 -3.65
N LEU A 93 -4.75 13.16 -2.74
CA LEU A 93 -3.99 14.37 -2.40
C LEU A 93 -2.63 14.02 -1.80
N GLY A 94 -2.60 13.08 -0.85
CA GLY A 94 -1.36 12.67 -0.20
C GLY A 94 -0.39 12.02 -1.18
N THR A 95 -0.85 11.13 -2.03
CA THR A 95 -0.01 10.49 -3.05
C THR A 95 0.55 11.51 -4.04
N LEU A 96 -0.26 12.44 -4.53
CA LEU A 96 0.20 13.48 -5.46
C LEU A 96 1.29 14.37 -4.83
N ILE A 97 1.07 14.85 -3.60
CA ILE A 97 2.05 15.68 -2.89
C ILE A 97 3.33 14.87 -2.62
N SER A 98 3.20 13.63 -2.18
CA SER A 98 4.33 12.76 -1.93
C SER A 98 5.17 12.52 -3.19
N LEU A 99 4.54 12.29 -4.34
CA LEU A 99 5.23 12.13 -5.62
C LEU A 99 5.94 13.41 -6.06
N VAL A 100 5.25 14.56 -5.96
CA VAL A 100 5.82 15.88 -6.30
C VAL A 100 7.02 16.21 -5.42
N CYS A 101 7.04 15.78 -4.16
CA CYS A 101 8.19 15.97 -3.28
C CYS A 101 9.30 14.93 -3.52
N THR A 102 8.93 13.64 -3.61
CA THR A 102 9.90 12.53 -3.59
C THR A 102 10.61 12.36 -4.93
N ILE A 103 9.91 12.46 -6.07
CA ILE A 103 10.51 12.21 -7.38
C ILE A 103 11.59 13.23 -7.72
N PRO A 104 11.33 14.56 -7.64
CA PRO A 104 12.40 15.55 -7.90
C PRO A 104 13.54 15.48 -6.89
N ALA A 105 13.22 15.26 -5.60
CA ALA A 105 14.24 15.14 -4.56
C ALA A 105 15.12 13.89 -4.77
N GLY A 106 14.51 12.74 -5.10
CA GLY A 106 15.24 11.51 -5.42
C GLY A 106 16.14 11.67 -6.64
N TYR A 107 15.65 12.33 -7.70
CA TYR A 107 16.45 12.65 -8.87
C TYR A 107 17.60 13.59 -8.52
N ALA A 108 17.36 14.70 -7.86
CA ALA A 108 18.41 15.65 -7.49
C ALA A 108 19.51 14.99 -6.64
N LEU A 109 19.10 14.20 -5.62
CA LEU A 109 20.02 13.46 -4.74
C LEU A 109 20.75 12.30 -5.43
N SER A 110 20.31 11.84 -6.60
CA SER A 110 21.01 10.84 -7.41
C SER A 110 22.17 11.44 -8.21
N ARG A 111 22.11 12.75 -8.48
CA ARG A 111 23.10 13.43 -9.31
C ARG A 111 24.46 13.57 -8.62
N TYR A 112 25.53 13.24 -9.32
CA TYR A 112 26.89 13.31 -8.78
C TYR A 112 27.40 14.75 -8.62
N ASP A 113 26.90 15.69 -9.45
CA ASP A 113 27.26 17.10 -9.48
C ASP A 113 26.46 17.96 -8.46
N MET A 114 25.52 17.36 -7.72
CA MET A 114 24.75 18.06 -6.68
C MET A 114 25.61 18.38 -5.46
N VAL A 115 25.76 19.67 -5.16
CA VAL A 115 26.44 20.16 -3.94
C VAL A 115 25.60 19.84 -2.71
N GLY A 116 26.25 19.32 -1.65
CA GLY A 116 25.54 18.99 -0.40
C GLY A 116 24.79 17.66 -0.39
N ARG A 117 24.89 16.83 -1.45
CA ARG A 117 24.24 15.53 -1.58
C ARG A 117 24.48 14.62 -0.35
N LYS A 118 25.74 14.49 0.09
CA LYS A 118 26.10 13.59 1.20
C LYS A 118 25.48 14.01 2.55
N PRO A 119 25.59 15.25 3.03
CA PRO A 119 24.98 15.66 4.28
C PRO A 119 23.44 15.61 4.24
N ILE A 120 22.81 15.98 3.13
CA ILE A 120 21.36 15.87 2.98
C ILE A 120 20.91 14.41 3.07
N MET A 121 21.58 13.48 2.38
CA MET A 121 21.28 12.06 2.47
C MET A 121 21.51 11.50 3.88
N PHE A 122 22.56 11.97 4.58
CA PHE A 122 22.78 11.59 5.97
C PHE A 122 21.61 12.02 6.86
N LEU A 123 21.11 13.24 6.71
CA LEU A 123 19.94 13.73 7.47
C LEU A 123 18.68 12.88 7.21
N PHE A 124 18.37 12.57 5.95
CA PHE A 124 17.24 11.69 5.65
C PHE A 124 17.42 10.29 6.24
N THR A 125 18.62 9.72 6.12
CA THR A 125 18.90 8.40 6.69
C THR A 125 18.83 8.43 8.22
N PHE A 126 19.32 9.50 8.85
CA PHE A 126 19.24 9.69 10.29
C PHE A 126 17.78 9.68 10.77
N THR A 127 16.85 10.36 10.08
CA THR A 127 15.43 10.39 10.45
C THR A 127 14.74 9.02 10.34
N MET A 128 15.30 8.04 9.63
CA MET A 128 14.77 6.68 9.64
C MET A 128 14.98 5.95 10.96
N PHE A 129 16.08 6.24 11.65
CA PHE A 129 16.46 5.58 12.91
C PHE A 129 16.09 6.40 14.14
N PHE A 130 16.01 7.72 14.00
CA PHE A 130 15.74 8.66 15.08
C PHE A 130 14.48 9.46 14.77
N SER A 131 13.37 9.07 15.39
CA SER A 131 12.09 9.77 15.28
C SER A 131 11.90 10.63 16.55
N GLY A 132 11.34 11.82 16.37
CA GLY A 132 10.98 12.69 17.49
C GLY A 132 9.84 12.13 18.36
N GLY A 133 9.12 11.12 17.84
CA GLY A 133 7.99 10.51 18.53
C GLY A 133 6.66 11.21 18.26
N MET A 134 5.62 10.67 18.88
CA MET A 134 4.23 11.07 18.65
C MET A 134 3.91 12.45 19.22
N ILE A 135 4.38 12.75 20.43
CA ILE A 135 4.07 14.03 21.11
C ILE A 135 4.64 15.24 20.35
N PRO A 136 5.92 15.28 19.97
CA PRO A 136 6.45 16.36 19.13
C PRO A 136 5.73 16.52 17.80
N MET A 137 5.33 15.41 17.14
CA MET A 137 4.56 15.47 15.90
C MET A 137 3.19 16.12 16.12
N TYR A 138 2.49 15.74 17.18
CA TYR A 138 1.19 16.34 17.53
C TYR A 138 1.32 17.85 17.81
N LEU A 139 2.31 18.25 18.59
CA LEU A 139 2.56 19.66 18.88
C LEU A 139 2.90 20.46 17.62
N THR A 140 3.68 19.88 16.70
CA THR A 140 4.01 20.51 15.41
C THR A 140 2.75 20.72 14.56
N VAL A 141 1.88 19.72 14.49
CA VAL A 141 0.61 19.83 13.75
C VAL A 141 -0.28 20.94 14.34
N GLN A 142 -0.31 21.07 15.67
CA GLN A 142 -1.05 22.14 16.35
C GLN A 142 -0.43 23.52 16.08
N GLN A 143 0.90 23.66 16.21
CA GLN A 143 1.61 24.92 15.98
C GLN A 143 1.47 25.42 14.53
N LEU A 144 1.39 24.50 13.57
CA LEU A 144 1.13 24.82 12.16
C LEU A 144 -0.34 25.15 11.87
N HIS A 145 -1.22 25.10 12.87
CA HIS A 145 -2.66 25.34 12.73
C HIS A 145 -3.35 24.43 11.70
N ILE A 146 -2.82 23.24 11.44
CA ILE A 146 -3.39 22.25 10.51
C ILE A 146 -4.19 21.15 11.22
N TYR A 147 -4.26 21.16 12.55
CA TYR A 147 -5.02 20.21 13.36
C TYR A 147 -6.50 20.18 12.93
N ASN A 148 -7.11 18.99 12.91
CA ASN A 148 -8.47 18.72 12.46
C ASN A 148 -8.75 19.19 11.01
N THR A 149 -7.73 19.16 10.15
CA THR A 149 -7.87 19.48 8.71
C THR A 149 -7.37 18.35 7.83
N THR A 150 -7.66 18.40 6.52
CA THR A 150 -7.11 17.50 5.50
C THR A 150 -5.57 17.51 5.51
N TRP A 151 -4.96 18.65 5.80
CA TRP A 151 -3.50 18.82 5.79
C TRP A 151 -2.81 18.05 6.92
N ALA A 152 -3.49 17.88 8.06
CA ALA A 152 -2.97 17.04 9.15
C ALA A 152 -2.84 15.56 8.75
N MET A 153 -3.64 15.10 7.79
CA MET A 153 -3.56 13.73 7.26
C MET A 153 -2.50 13.57 6.18
N VAL A 154 -2.16 14.63 5.47
CA VAL A 154 -1.32 14.57 4.27
C VAL A 154 0.14 14.98 4.56
N LEU A 155 0.36 16.15 5.19
CA LEU A 155 1.68 16.74 5.32
C LEU A 155 2.65 15.95 6.22
N PRO A 156 2.26 15.40 7.38
CA PRO A 156 3.18 14.67 8.25
C PRO A 156 3.80 13.43 7.61
N VAL A 157 3.16 12.89 6.59
CA VAL A 157 3.58 11.66 5.89
C VAL A 157 3.91 11.90 4.41
N ALA A 158 4.00 13.17 3.99
CA ALA A 158 4.24 13.54 2.60
C ALA A 158 5.57 13.03 2.04
N VAL A 159 6.62 12.93 2.86
CA VAL A 159 7.93 12.41 2.44
C VAL A 159 8.36 11.28 3.36
N SER A 160 8.56 10.10 2.78
CA SER A 160 9.16 8.96 3.44
C SER A 160 10.65 8.89 3.09
N ALA A 161 11.53 8.87 4.09
CA ALA A 161 12.97 8.74 3.87
C ALA A 161 13.31 7.43 3.15
N TYR A 162 12.64 6.32 3.48
CA TYR A 162 12.79 5.05 2.77
C TYR A 162 12.45 5.18 1.28
N ASN A 163 11.29 5.73 0.96
CA ASN A 163 10.86 5.90 -0.43
C ASN A 163 11.79 6.84 -1.20
N LEU A 164 12.31 7.88 -0.54
CA LEU A 164 13.29 8.78 -1.14
C LEU A 164 14.59 8.05 -1.49
N ILE A 165 15.11 7.21 -0.59
CA ILE A 165 16.32 6.42 -0.82
C ILE A 165 16.12 5.43 -1.99
N VAL A 166 14.98 4.73 -2.02
CA VAL A 166 14.65 3.81 -3.11
C VAL A 166 14.55 4.56 -4.44
N CYS A 167 13.86 5.70 -4.45
CA CYS A 167 13.73 6.55 -5.62
C CYS A 167 15.09 7.06 -6.13
N ARG A 168 15.93 7.55 -5.22
CA ARG A 168 17.30 7.97 -5.52
C ARG A 168 18.12 6.84 -6.13
N SER A 169 18.13 5.67 -5.50
CA SER A 169 18.90 4.50 -5.98
C SER A 169 18.48 4.08 -7.39
N PHE A 170 17.18 4.16 -7.70
CA PHE A 170 16.68 3.89 -9.04
C PHE A 170 17.23 4.89 -10.05
N PHE A 171 17.20 6.19 -9.77
CA PHE A 171 17.74 7.21 -10.68
C PHE A 171 19.25 7.07 -10.85
N GLU A 172 19.97 6.76 -9.77
CA GLU A 172 21.45 6.60 -9.79
C GLU A 172 21.88 5.39 -10.64
N SER A 173 21.10 4.31 -10.65
CA SER A 173 21.41 3.11 -11.43
C SER A 173 20.74 3.04 -12.79
N GLY A 174 19.62 3.73 -12.98
CA GLY A 174 18.76 3.62 -14.16
C GLY A 174 18.98 4.68 -15.20
N ILE A 175 19.65 5.81 -14.87
CA ILE A 175 19.96 6.87 -15.81
C ILE A 175 21.49 6.98 -15.93
N PRO A 176 22.08 6.54 -17.07
CA PRO A 176 23.51 6.65 -17.31
C PRO A 176 23.97 8.13 -17.29
N VAL A 177 25.17 8.35 -16.74
CA VAL A 177 25.76 9.70 -16.64
C VAL A 177 26.03 10.27 -18.04
N GLU A 178 26.42 9.42 -18.97
CA GLU A 178 26.71 9.76 -20.37
C GLU A 178 25.50 10.39 -21.08
N LEU A 179 24.29 9.95 -20.70
CA LEU A 179 23.06 10.53 -21.27
C LEU A 179 22.86 11.99 -20.81
N LEU A 180 23.23 12.29 -19.57
CA LEU A 180 23.17 13.64 -19.04
C LEU A 180 24.23 14.54 -19.68
N GLU A 181 25.45 14.02 -19.87
CA GLU A 181 26.55 14.74 -20.50
C GLU A 181 26.23 15.06 -21.97
N ALA A 182 25.71 14.09 -22.72
CA ALA A 182 25.26 14.30 -24.08
C ALA A 182 24.18 15.40 -24.19
N ALA A 183 23.17 15.32 -23.30
CA ALA A 183 22.10 16.32 -23.26
C ALA A 183 22.61 17.73 -22.90
N LYS A 184 23.64 17.85 -22.06
CA LYS A 184 24.29 19.12 -21.75
C LYS A 184 25.05 19.69 -22.97
N ILE A 185 25.72 18.84 -23.74
CA ILE A 185 26.38 19.24 -25.00
C ILE A 185 25.36 19.77 -26.03
N ASP A 186 24.18 19.14 -26.07
CA ASP A 186 23.02 19.55 -26.88
C ASP A 186 22.33 20.83 -26.37
N GLY A 187 22.84 21.45 -25.29
CA GLY A 187 22.25 22.67 -24.70
C GLY A 187 21.01 22.45 -23.88
N CYS A 188 20.71 21.21 -23.47
CA CYS A 188 19.56 20.91 -22.64
C CYS A 188 19.79 21.40 -21.20
N SER A 189 18.85 22.18 -20.66
CA SER A 189 18.88 22.60 -19.26
C SER A 189 18.58 21.43 -18.30
N ASP A 190 19.00 21.55 -17.02
CA ASP A 190 18.73 20.52 -16.00
C ASP A 190 17.23 20.23 -15.82
N PHE A 191 16.37 21.25 -15.85
CA PHE A 191 14.91 21.08 -15.84
C PHE A 191 14.42 20.41 -17.12
N GLY A 192 14.96 20.80 -18.26
CA GLY A 192 14.65 20.16 -19.55
C GLY A 192 14.97 18.67 -19.53
N PHE A 193 16.15 18.31 -19.03
CA PHE A 193 16.57 16.93 -18.88
C PHE A 193 15.63 16.15 -17.92
N PHE A 194 15.32 16.73 -16.76
CA PHE A 194 14.44 16.10 -15.80
C PHE A 194 13.07 15.77 -16.40
N PHE A 195 12.37 16.75 -16.98
CA PHE A 195 11.01 16.55 -17.47
C PHE A 195 10.92 15.78 -18.79
N LYS A 196 11.88 16.01 -19.72
CA LYS A 196 11.82 15.42 -21.06
C LYS A 196 12.51 14.06 -21.19
N ILE A 197 13.49 13.78 -20.32
CA ILE A 197 14.31 12.56 -20.40
C ILE A 197 14.17 11.72 -19.14
N ALA A 198 14.48 12.25 -17.95
CA ALA A 198 14.51 11.47 -16.72
C ALA A 198 13.12 10.95 -16.33
N ILE A 199 12.09 11.79 -16.30
CA ILE A 199 10.71 11.38 -15.97
C ILE A 199 10.17 10.29 -16.92
N PRO A 200 10.23 10.43 -18.25
CA PRO A 200 9.77 9.40 -19.18
C PRO A 200 10.49 8.06 -19.05
N LEU A 201 11.79 8.06 -18.79
CA LEU A 201 12.60 6.85 -18.57
C LEU A 201 12.27 6.19 -17.23
N SER A 202 11.76 6.95 -16.26
CA SER A 202 11.53 6.52 -14.88
C SER A 202 10.08 6.16 -14.56
N LYS A 203 9.24 5.88 -15.56
CA LYS A 203 7.81 5.52 -15.36
C LYS A 203 7.62 4.38 -14.38
N THR A 204 8.53 3.42 -14.35
CA THR A 204 8.47 2.26 -13.46
C THR A 204 8.59 2.68 -12.00
N ILE A 205 9.58 3.50 -11.63
CA ILE A 205 9.73 3.95 -10.24
C ILE A 205 8.60 4.88 -9.82
N ILE A 206 8.10 5.73 -10.72
CA ILE A 206 6.96 6.60 -10.43
C ILE A 206 5.73 5.76 -10.08
N ALA A 207 5.45 4.69 -10.84
CA ALA A 207 4.34 3.78 -10.55
C ALA A 207 4.52 3.04 -9.21
N VAL A 208 5.74 2.61 -8.90
CA VAL A 208 6.06 1.96 -7.60
C VAL A 208 5.88 2.95 -6.44
N MET A 209 6.38 4.17 -6.56
CA MET A 209 6.20 5.20 -5.53
C MET A 209 4.73 5.59 -5.38
N CYS A 210 3.99 5.70 -6.47
CA CYS A 210 2.55 5.94 -6.45
C CYS A 210 1.83 4.87 -5.61
N LEU A 211 2.15 3.59 -5.83
CA LEU A 211 1.54 2.51 -5.06
C LEU A 211 1.95 2.55 -3.58
N PHE A 212 3.23 2.76 -3.27
CA PHE A 212 3.69 2.80 -1.89
C PHE A 212 2.99 3.92 -1.10
N TYR A 213 2.93 5.11 -1.66
CA TYR A 213 2.24 6.23 -1.03
C TYR A 213 0.73 6.05 -0.99
N ALA A 214 0.10 5.59 -2.07
CA ALA A 214 -1.35 5.35 -2.10
C ALA A 214 -1.76 4.30 -1.05
N THR A 215 -0.99 3.21 -0.91
CA THR A 215 -1.25 2.17 0.09
C THR A 215 -1.06 2.70 1.51
N ALA A 216 0.00 3.48 1.76
CA ALA A 216 0.25 4.11 3.06
C ALA A 216 -0.87 5.09 3.45
N MET A 217 -1.31 5.93 2.51
CA MET A 217 -2.40 6.90 2.71
C MET A 217 -3.75 6.21 2.94
N TRP A 218 -4.04 5.15 2.19
CA TRP A 218 -5.28 4.36 2.35
C TRP A 218 -5.40 3.73 3.73
N ASN A 219 -4.29 3.24 4.27
CA ASN A 219 -4.25 2.54 5.55
C ASN A 219 -4.04 3.47 6.76
N GLN A 220 -4.09 4.79 6.57
CA GLN A 220 -3.94 5.73 7.67
C GLN A 220 -5.09 5.58 8.68
N PHE A 221 -4.74 5.08 9.85
CA PHE A 221 -5.65 4.91 10.98
C PHE A 221 -5.20 5.75 12.18
N PHE A 222 -3.96 5.58 12.58
CA PHE A 222 -3.44 6.16 13.80
C PHE A 222 -3.35 7.69 13.72
N ASN A 223 -2.90 8.24 12.59
CA ASN A 223 -2.84 9.68 12.36
C ASN A 223 -4.23 10.30 12.42
N ALA A 224 -5.25 9.61 11.92
CA ALA A 224 -6.62 10.10 12.00
C ALA A 224 -7.13 10.20 13.43
N LEU A 225 -6.87 9.18 14.27
CA LEU A 225 -7.23 9.22 15.68
C LEU A 225 -6.52 10.34 16.45
N MET A 226 -5.29 10.67 16.03
CA MET A 226 -4.46 11.66 16.72
C MET A 226 -4.78 13.10 16.26
N PHE A 227 -5.06 13.31 14.98
CA PHE A 227 -5.12 14.65 14.39
C PHE A 227 -6.52 15.10 13.99
N LEU A 228 -7.52 14.22 13.96
CA LEU A 228 -8.90 14.57 13.61
C LEU A 228 -9.82 14.45 14.84
N GLN A 229 -10.73 15.41 14.99
CA GLN A 229 -11.78 15.39 16.01
C GLN A 229 -13.18 15.27 15.40
N ASP A 230 -13.35 15.74 14.18
CA ASP A 230 -14.63 15.83 13.49
C ASP A 230 -14.95 14.50 12.81
N ASP A 231 -16.03 13.84 13.22
CA ASP A 231 -16.49 12.59 12.66
C ASP A 231 -16.72 12.67 11.14
N SER A 232 -17.11 13.83 10.64
CA SER A 232 -17.31 14.06 9.19
C SER A 232 -16.02 13.97 8.36
N LYS A 233 -14.86 14.06 9.00
CA LYS A 233 -13.53 14.00 8.38
C LYS A 233 -12.83 12.65 8.56
N MET A 234 -13.42 11.76 9.36
CA MET A 234 -12.79 10.46 9.65
C MET A 234 -12.60 9.62 8.38
N PRO A 235 -11.44 8.98 8.19
CA PRO A 235 -11.22 8.05 7.11
C PRO A 235 -11.91 6.71 7.38
N LEU A 236 -12.07 5.92 6.33
CA LEU A 236 -12.72 4.61 6.33
C LEU A 236 -12.27 3.70 7.47
N GLN A 237 -10.97 3.58 7.71
CA GLN A 237 -10.40 2.68 8.72
C GLN A 237 -10.91 3.01 10.14
N VAL A 238 -11.05 4.29 10.47
CA VAL A 238 -11.60 4.73 11.77
C VAL A 238 -13.09 4.49 11.83
N VAL A 239 -13.82 4.81 10.77
CA VAL A 239 -15.28 4.59 10.69
C VAL A 239 -15.63 3.12 10.86
N LEU A 240 -14.90 2.22 10.20
CA LEU A 240 -15.13 0.78 10.30
C LEU A 240 -14.81 0.23 11.71
N ARG A 241 -13.72 0.70 12.32
CA ARG A 241 -13.42 0.37 13.72
C ARG A 241 -14.56 0.82 14.64
N ASN A 242 -15.04 2.04 14.48
CA ASN A 242 -16.12 2.57 15.30
C ASN A 242 -17.41 1.76 15.12
N LEU A 243 -17.75 1.36 13.89
CA LEU A 243 -18.89 0.48 13.63
C LEU A 243 -18.79 -0.85 14.40
N VAL A 244 -17.62 -1.48 14.41
CA VAL A 244 -17.39 -2.72 15.18
C VAL A 244 -17.55 -2.47 16.67
N LEU A 245 -16.97 -1.42 17.23
CA LEU A 245 -17.04 -1.10 18.66
C LEU A 245 -18.47 -0.75 19.11
N MET A 246 -19.21 0.02 18.31
CA MET A 246 -20.61 0.37 18.61
C MET A 246 -21.49 -0.88 18.73
N ASN A 247 -21.32 -1.85 17.85
CA ASN A 247 -22.08 -3.08 17.88
C ASN A 247 -21.66 -4.02 19.01
N GLN A 248 -20.46 -3.90 19.55
CA GLN A 248 -20.03 -4.61 20.75
C GLN A 248 -20.61 -3.99 22.04
N SER A 249 -20.68 -2.67 22.13
CA SER A 249 -21.15 -1.95 23.33
C SER A 249 -22.68 -1.99 23.50
N ASN A 250 -23.45 -2.07 22.40
CA ASN A 250 -24.91 -2.12 22.42
C ASN A 250 -25.52 -3.44 22.95
N GLN A 251 -24.69 -4.31 23.55
CA GLN A 251 -25.16 -5.59 24.13
C GLN A 251 -25.78 -5.42 25.52
N MET A 252 -25.60 -4.27 26.19
CA MET A 252 -26.17 -4.04 27.54
C MET A 252 -27.63 -3.56 27.46
N GLY A 253 -28.55 -4.29 28.07
CA GLY A 253 -29.96 -3.86 28.25
C GLY A 253 -30.99 -4.46 27.30
N SER A 254 -30.65 -5.50 26.53
CA SER A 254 -31.55 -6.21 25.61
C SER A 254 -32.06 -7.55 26.20
N SER A 255 -33.19 -8.06 25.68
CA SER A 255 -33.66 -9.41 25.99
C SER A 255 -32.65 -10.48 25.57
N ALA A 256 -32.67 -11.67 26.16
CA ALA A 256 -31.70 -12.74 25.87
C ALA A 256 -31.63 -13.11 24.37
N SER A 257 -32.76 -13.14 23.67
CA SER A 257 -32.82 -13.43 22.22
C SER A 257 -32.23 -12.30 21.38
N GLU A 258 -32.44 -11.05 21.76
CA GLU A 258 -31.84 -9.89 21.09
C GLU A 258 -30.33 -9.81 21.33
N MET A 259 -29.88 -10.19 22.55
CA MET A 259 -28.43 -10.26 22.84
C MET A 259 -27.73 -11.25 21.92
N VAL A 260 -28.28 -12.45 21.71
CA VAL A 260 -27.72 -13.47 20.82
C VAL A 260 -27.63 -12.93 19.38
N THR A 261 -28.70 -12.29 18.91
CA THR A 261 -28.71 -11.72 17.52
C THR A 261 -27.69 -10.58 17.34
N LYS A 262 -27.60 -9.68 18.32
CA LYS A 262 -26.61 -8.58 18.32
C LYS A 262 -25.19 -9.10 18.41
N GLN A 263 -24.95 -10.14 19.21
CA GLN A 263 -23.64 -10.79 19.31
C GLN A 263 -23.22 -11.42 17.98
N LYS A 264 -24.13 -12.17 17.33
CA LYS A 264 -23.88 -12.72 16.00
C LYS A 264 -23.52 -11.63 14.99
N LEU A 265 -24.27 -10.53 14.98
CA LEU A 265 -23.99 -9.39 14.09
C LEU A 265 -22.62 -8.78 14.38
N ALA A 266 -22.29 -8.53 15.64
CA ALA A 266 -20.99 -7.97 16.04
C ALA A 266 -19.81 -8.88 15.63
N GLU A 267 -19.95 -10.20 15.76
CA GLU A 267 -18.93 -11.15 15.30
C GLU A 267 -18.77 -11.14 13.79
N GLN A 268 -19.87 -11.12 13.02
CA GLN A 268 -19.81 -11.07 11.56
C GLN A 268 -19.21 -9.76 11.05
N LEU A 269 -19.56 -8.63 11.67
CA LEU A 269 -19.07 -7.31 11.28
C LEU A 269 -17.54 -7.23 11.24
N LYS A 270 -16.84 -7.95 12.12
CA LYS A 270 -15.36 -8.01 12.12
C LYS A 270 -14.82 -8.46 10.76
N TYR A 271 -15.44 -9.47 10.15
CA TYR A 271 -15.01 -10.01 8.86
C TYR A 271 -15.53 -9.16 7.69
N CYS A 272 -16.78 -8.72 7.73
CA CYS A 272 -17.36 -7.87 6.68
C CYS A 272 -16.57 -6.57 6.51
N VAL A 273 -16.18 -5.94 7.63
CA VAL A 273 -15.39 -4.70 7.63
C VAL A 273 -14.04 -4.88 6.95
N VAL A 274 -13.35 -6.01 7.19
CA VAL A 274 -12.07 -6.31 6.54
C VAL A 274 -12.26 -6.45 5.02
N VAL A 275 -13.28 -7.20 4.59
CA VAL A 275 -13.57 -7.38 3.15
C VAL A 275 -13.92 -6.05 2.48
N VAL A 276 -14.80 -5.27 3.10
CA VAL A 276 -15.22 -3.95 2.58
C VAL A 276 -14.03 -2.99 2.48
N SER A 277 -13.16 -2.94 3.50
CA SER A 277 -11.98 -2.05 3.48
C SER A 277 -10.93 -2.46 2.45
N ALA A 278 -10.75 -3.76 2.21
CA ALA A 278 -9.77 -4.29 1.27
C ALA A 278 -10.24 -4.21 -0.20
N PHE A 279 -11.55 -4.23 -0.44
CA PHE A 279 -12.13 -4.33 -1.78
C PHE A 279 -11.60 -3.29 -2.78
N PRO A 280 -11.52 -1.98 -2.48
CA PRO A 280 -11.01 -1.00 -3.44
C PRO A 280 -9.54 -1.21 -3.79
N LEU A 281 -8.71 -1.59 -2.81
CA LEU A 281 -7.29 -1.90 -3.04
C LEU A 281 -7.14 -3.12 -3.95
N LEU A 282 -7.94 -4.16 -3.73
CA LEU A 282 -7.95 -5.36 -4.58
C LEU A 282 -8.37 -5.04 -6.01
N CYS A 283 -9.32 -4.12 -6.22
CA CYS A 283 -9.71 -3.66 -7.55
C CYS A 283 -8.61 -2.88 -8.28
N VAL A 284 -7.80 -2.10 -7.56
CA VAL A 284 -6.72 -1.30 -8.14
C VAL A 284 -5.45 -2.14 -8.40
N TYR A 285 -5.21 -3.18 -7.60
CA TYR A 285 -4.00 -4.00 -7.66
C TYR A 285 -3.66 -4.57 -9.06
N PRO A 286 -4.59 -5.15 -9.86
CA PRO A 286 -4.27 -5.68 -11.19
C PRO A 286 -3.71 -4.65 -12.15
N PHE A 287 -4.14 -3.38 -12.02
CA PHE A 287 -3.62 -2.28 -12.85
C PHE A 287 -2.18 -1.92 -12.52
N LEU A 288 -1.77 -2.13 -11.27
CA LEU A 288 -0.45 -1.80 -10.77
C LEU A 288 0.54 -2.96 -10.92
N GLN A 289 0.05 -4.21 -10.86
CA GLN A 289 0.87 -5.42 -10.94
C GLN A 289 1.79 -5.46 -12.16
N LYS A 290 1.32 -4.97 -13.33
CA LYS A 290 2.11 -4.93 -14.57
C LYS A 290 3.40 -4.10 -14.46
N TYR A 291 3.43 -3.12 -13.55
CA TYR A 291 4.62 -2.28 -13.33
C TYR A 291 5.60 -2.94 -12.37
N PHE A 292 5.10 -3.74 -11.40
CA PHE A 292 5.94 -4.51 -10.48
C PHE A 292 6.77 -5.57 -11.19
N ALA A 293 6.15 -6.36 -12.07
CA ALA A 293 6.83 -7.42 -12.79
C ALA A 293 8.05 -6.90 -13.58
N LYS A 294 8.01 -5.63 -14.02
CA LYS A 294 9.13 -4.99 -14.72
C LYS A 294 10.18 -4.38 -13.77
N GLY A 295 9.76 -3.94 -12.58
CA GLY A 295 10.64 -3.27 -11.61
C GLY A 295 11.55 -4.22 -10.83
N VAL A 296 11.05 -5.40 -10.47
CA VAL A 296 11.81 -6.42 -9.72
C VAL A 296 13.00 -6.97 -10.54
N THR A 297 12.87 -7.05 -11.85
CA THR A 297 13.93 -7.55 -12.73
C THR A 297 15.11 -6.57 -12.89
N ILE A 298 14.91 -5.26 -12.69
CA ILE A 298 15.95 -4.24 -12.83
C ILE A 298 16.95 -4.30 -11.66
N GLY A 299 16.52 -4.72 -10.46
CA GLY A 299 17.39 -4.93 -9.30
C GLY A 299 18.14 -6.27 -9.30
N ALA A 300 17.68 -7.26 -10.07
CA ALA A 300 18.21 -8.61 -10.09
C ALA A 300 19.30 -8.85 -11.16
N VAL A 301 19.51 -7.91 -12.08
CA VAL A 301 20.49 -8.03 -13.19
C VAL A 301 21.77 -7.23 -12.85
N LYS A 302 22.27 -7.32 -11.62
CA LYS A 302 23.65 -6.98 -11.25
C LYS A 302 24.31 -8.20 -10.65
N GLY A 303 24.69 -9.14 -11.52
CA GLY A 303 25.57 -10.24 -11.28
C GLY A 303 26.29 -10.56 -12.56
#